data_a01cc5646fece576f126160a4a617138
#
_entry.id   a01cc5646fece576f126160a4a617138
#
_cell.length_a   1.000
_cell.length_b   1.000
_cell.length_c   1.000
_cell.angle_alpha   90.00
_cell.angle_beta   90.00
_cell.angle_gamma   90.00
#
_symmetry.space_group_name_H-M   'P 1'
#
loop_
_entity.id
_entity.type
_entity.pdbx_description
1 polymer ?
#
loop_
_entity_poly.entity_id
_entity_poly.type
_entity_poly.pdbx_seq_one_letter_code
_entity_poly.pdbx_strand_id
1 'polypeptide(L)'
;MNAASIRGGSTSVLDAVLAAYRCILDAPSVMPDDDFFDIGGDSMQALDVMAAIEEELDIHIDVATFFTCPTAGDLARTIAESAGLDL
;
A
#
# COMPACT_ATOMS: atom_id res chain seq x y z
N MET A 1 -0.13 -11.27 -24.37
CA MET A 1 -0.25 -11.00 -23.81
C MET A 1 0.02 -10.62 -23.35
N ASN A 2 0.00 -10.63 -23.11
CA ASN A 2 0.19 -10.37 -22.42
C ASN A 2 0.05 -9.79 -21.71
N ALA A 3 -0.36 -9.79 -21.89
CA ALA A 3 -1.08 -8.90 -21.03
C ALA A 3 -0.64 -9.03 -19.60
N ALA A 4 -0.48 -10.20 -19.19
CA ALA A 4 -0.03 -10.49 -17.84
C ALA A 4 1.30 -9.85 -17.54
N SER A 5 2.19 -9.93 -18.48
CA SER A 5 3.51 -9.37 -18.27
C SER A 5 3.46 -7.85 -18.12
N ILE A 6 2.53 -7.24 -18.80
CA ILE A 6 2.38 -5.81 -18.70
C ILE A 6 1.98 -5.42 -17.30
N ARG A 7 1.05 -6.16 -16.73
CA ARG A 7 0.58 -5.88 -15.38
C ARG A 7 1.69 -5.93 -14.38
N GLY A 8 2.41 -7.02 -14.41
CA GLY A 8 3.44 -7.22 -13.41
C GLY A 8 4.47 -6.12 -13.42
N GLY A 9 4.79 -5.61 -14.59
CA GLY A 9 5.81 -4.59 -14.69
C GLY A 9 5.34 -3.19 -14.43
N SER A 10 4.03 -2.95 -14.39
CA SER A 10 3.52 -1.60 -14.34
C SER A 10 3.13 -1.11 -12.96
N THR A 11 2.98 -1.99 -11.98
CA THR A 11 2.55 -1.57 -10.65
C THR A 11 3.75 -1.37 -9.74
N SER A 12 3.95 -0.15 -9.31
CA SER A 12 5.00 0.14 -8.33
C SER A 12 4.46 -0.10 -6.93
N VAL A 13 5.37 -0.20 -5.95
CA VAL A 13 4.96 -0.36 -4.55
C VAL A 13 4.12 0.83 -4.10
N LEU A 14 4.56 2.04 -4.42
CA LEU A 14 3.80 3.24 -4.04
C LEU A 14 2.41 3.25 -4.67
N ASP A 15 2.31 2.88 -5.94
CA ASP A 15 1.01 2.83 -6.61
C ASP A 15 0.09 1.81 -5.94
N ALA A 16 0.62 0.65 -5.58
CA ALA A 16 -0.18 -0.37 -4.91
C ALA A 16 -0.67 0.11 -3.55
N VAL A 17 0.20 0.77 -2.78
CA VAL A 17 -0.18 1.30 -1.46
C VAL A 17 -1.24 2.38 -1.60
N LEU A 18 -1.04 3.32 -2.52
CA LEU A 18 -2.01 4.39 -2.74
C LEU A 18 -3.35 3.84 -3.21
N ALA A 19 -3.33 2.86 -4.10
CA ALA A 19 -4.56 2.25 -4.59
C ALA A 19 -5.34 1.59 -3.45
N ALA A 20 -4.63 0.90 -2.56
CA ALA A 20 -5.26 0.26 -1.41
C ALA A 20 -5.87 1.30 -0.47
N TYR A 21 -5.13 2.36 -0.16
CA TYR A 21 -5.66 3.43 0.70
C TYR A 21 -6.91 4.05 0.09
N ARG A 22 -6.83 4.40 -1.19
CA ARG A 22 -7.94 5.06 -1.87
C ARG A 22 -9.18 4.19 -1.94
N CYS A 23 -8.98 2.91 -2.19
CA CYS A 23 -10.07 1.96 -2.32
C CYS A 23 -10.75 1.72 -0.97
N ILE A 24 -9.97 1.38 0.05
CA ILE A 24 -10.51 1.02 1.35
C ILE A 24 -11.15 2.23 2.04
N LEU A 25 -10.56 3.40 1.90
CA LEU A 25 -11.07 4.62 2.52
C LEU A 25 -12.11 5.34 1.65
N ASP A 26 -12.30 4.87 0.42
CA ASP A 26 -13.16 5.55 -0.55
C ASP A 26 -12.74 7.01 -0.69
N ALA A 27 -11.45 7.23 -0.83
CA ALA A 27 -10.86 8.57 -0.84
C ALA A 27 -9.89 8.70 -2.01
N PRO A 28 -10.41 9.06 -3.20
CA PRO A 28 -9.60 9.05 -4.42
C PRO A 28 -8.47 10.08 -4.45
N SER A 29 -8.48 11.04 -3.54
CA SER A 29 -7.46 12.08 -3.54
C SER A 29 -6.34 11.86 -2.53
N VAL A 30 -6.24 10.68 -1.94
CA VAL A 30 -5.15 10.36 -1.00
C VAL A 30 -3.81 10.54 -1.70
N MET A 31 -2.90 11.21 -1.01
CA MET A 31 -1.55 11.50 -1.50
C MET A 31 -0.51 10.75 -0.65
N PRO A 32 0.73 10.61 -1.14
CA PRO A 32 1.75 9.88 -0.40
C PRO A 32 2.04 10.41 1.01
N ASP A 33 1.83 11.69 1.24
CA ASP A 33 2.08 12.30 2.55
C ASP A 33 0.92 12.17 3.52
N ASP A 34 -0.22 11.67 3.08
CA ASP A 34 -1.38 11.56 3.93
C ASP A 34 -1.23 10.40 4.90
N ASP A 35 -1.53 10.66 6.17
CA ASP A 35 -1.50 9.66 7.22
C ASP A 35 -2.84 8.93 7.22
N PHE A 36 -2.78 7.60 7.16
CA PHE A 36 -3.97 6.76 7.06
C PHE A 36 -5.00 7.09 8.13
N PHE A 37 -4.52 7.26 9.37
CA PHE A 37 -5.44 7.51 10.50
C PHE A 37 -5.94 8.94 10.55
N ASP A 38 -5.12 9.89 10.10
CA ASP A 38 -5.53 11.30 10.06
C ASP A 38 -6.66 11.53 9.06
N ILE A 39 -6.67 10.78 7.98
CA ILE A 39 -7.68 10.96 6.95
C ILE A 39 -8.89 10.06 7.14
N GLY A 40 -9.02 9.47 8.32
CA GLY A 40 -10.24 8.78 8.70
C GLY A 40 -10.17 7.27 8.76
N GLY A 41 -9.01 6.68 8.55
CA GLY A 41 -8.88 5.23 8.63
C GLY A 41 -8.91 4.72 10.06
N ASP A 42 -9.39 3.51 10.25
CA ASP A 42 -9.39 2.85 11.55
C ASP A 42 -8.61 1.54 11.47
N SER A 43 -8.51 0.86 12.63
CA SER A 43 -7.69 -0.35 12.73
C SER A 43 -8.19 -1.49 11.85
N MET A 44 -9.49 -1.61 11.70
CA MET A 44 -10.03 -2.68 10.86
C MET A 44 -9.75 -2.40 9.39
N GLN A 45 -9.91 -1.15 8.99
CA GLN A 45 -9.57 -0.76 7.62
C GLN A 45 -8.09 -0.92 7.35
N ALA A 46 -7.25 -0.69 8.37
CA ALA A 46 -5.81 -0.90 8.22
C ALA A 46 -5.50 -2.36 7.87
N LEU A 47 -6.19 -3.30 8.51
CA LEU A 47 -6.00 -4.71 8.18
C LEU A 47 -6.44 -5.03 6.75
N ASP A 48 -7.53 -4.41 6.31
CA ASP A 48 -7.99 -4.58 4.94
C ASP A 48 -6.98 -4.03 3.93
N VAL A 49 -6.40 -2.87 4.24
CA VAL A 49 -5.36 -2.28 3.38
C VAL A 49 -4.15 -3.21 3.31
N MET A 50 -3.71 -3.72 4.45
CA MET A 50 -2.57 -4.63 4.48
C MET A 50 -2.84 -5.87 3.63
N ALA A 51 -4.02 -6.44 3.76
CA ALA A 51 -4.37 -7.63 2.97
C ALA A 51 -4.37 -7.32 1.48
N ALA A 52 -4.89 -6.17 1.10
CA ALA A 52 -4.92 -5.78 -0.31
C ALA A 52 -3.52 -5.61 -0.88
N ILE A 53 -2.63 -4.97 -0.13
CA ILE A 53 -1.25 -4.76 -0.58
C ILE A 53 -0.51 -6.09 -0.66
N GLU A 54 -0.69 -6.96 0.34
CA GLU A 54 -0.04 -8.27 0.36
C GLU A 54 -0.44 -9.09 -0.85
N GLU A 55 -1.71 -9.05 -1.20
CA GLU A 55 -2.21 -9.77 -2.35
C GLU A 55 -1.67 -9.21 -3.66
N GLU A 56 -1.66 -7.89 -3.76
CA GLU A 56 -1.22 -7.22 -4.99
C GLU A 56 0.26 -7.45 -5.25
N LEU A 57 1.08 -7.39 -4.21
CA LEU A 57 2.54 -7.48 -4.35
C LEU A 57 3.10 -8.85 -4.00
N ASP A 58 2.26 -9.77 -3.56
CA ASP A 58 2.67 -11.11 -3.16
C ASP A 58 3.77 -11.07 -2.09
N ILE A 59 3.52 -10.33 -1.03
CA ILE A 59 4.46 -10.13 0.09
C ILE A 59 3.72 -10.27 1.40
N HIS A 60 4.49 -10.24 2.50
CA HIS A 60 3.94 -10.21 3.85
C HIS A 60 4.31 -8.90 4.53
N ILE A 61 3.34 -8.27 5.21
CA ILE A 61 3.54 -7.03 5.93
C ILE A 61 3.23 -7.27 7.40
N ASP A 62 4.17 -6.91 8.28
CA ASP A 62 3.91 -6.93 9.72
C ASP A 62 2.94 -5.84 10.11
N VAL A 63 2.02 -6.18 11.00
CA VAL A 63 1.08 -5.20 11.53
C VAL A 63 1.81 -4.01 12.13
N ALA A 64 2.88 -4.27 12.88
CA ALA A 64 3.66 -3.20 13.49
C ALA A 64 4.23 -2.24 12.46
N THR A 65 4.64 -2.75 11.31
CA THR A 65 5.18 -1.91 10.24
C THR A 65 4.13 -0.89 9.79
N PHE A 66 2.90 -1.35 9.60
CA PHE A 66 1.84 -0.45 9.17
C PHE A 66 1.61 0.65 10.20
N PHE A 67 1.54 0.29 11.48
CA PHE A 67 1.20 1.25 12.51
C PHE A 67 2.35 2.23 12.81
N THR A 68 3.58 1.89 12.48
CA THR A 68 4.70 2.81 12.62
C THR A 68 4.93 3.65 11.37
N CYS A 69 4.37 3.25 10.23
CA CYS A 69 4.54 3.97 8.97
C CYS A 69 3.17 4.21 8.31
N PRO A 70 2.33 5.06 8.91
CA PRO A 70 0.95 5.19 8.43
C PRO A 70 0.78 6.03 7.15
N THR A 71 1.79 6.79 6.73
CA THR A 71 1.67 7.48 5.44
C THR A 71 1.97 6.52 4.31
N ALA A 72 1.30 6.72 3.18
CA ALA A 72 1.49 5.84 2.04
C ALA A 72 2.94 5.84 1.57
N GLY A 73 3.57 7.00 1.58
CA GLY A 73 4.96 7.11 1.14
C GLY A 73 5.93 6.36 2.02
N ASP A 74 5.79 6.51 3.34
CA ASP A 74 6.68 5.82 4.28
C ASP A 74 6.45 4.32 4.25
N LEU A 75 5.18 3.91 4.18
CA LEU A 75 4.86 2.50 4.10
C LEU A 75 5.43 1.88 2.83
N ALA A 76 5.27 2.57 1.71
CA ALA A 76 5.78 2.08 0.43
C ALA A 76 7.29 1.92 0.46
N ARG A 77 8.00 2.91 1.04
CA ARG A 77 9.46 2.84 1.15
C ARG A 77 9.89 1.67 2.01
N THR A 78 9.23 1.48 3.14
CA THR A 78 9.56 0.40 4.05
C THR A 78 9.32 -0.96 3.41
N ILE A 79 8.21 -1.11 2.70
CA ILE A 79 7.91 -2.34 1.98
C ILE A 79 8.94 -2.60 0.91
N ALA A 80 9.29 -1.58 0.14
CA ALA A 80 10.26 -1.73 -0.95
C ALA A 80 11.61 -2.18 -0.41
N GLU A 81 12.06 -1.60 0.70
CA GLU A 81 13.32 -1.98 1.31
C GLU A 81 13.29 -3.40 1.83
N SER A 82 12.21 -3.79 2.51
CA SER A 82 12.09 -5.13 3.08
C SER A 82 11.98 -6.21 2.03
N ALA A 83 11.27 -5.93 0.96
CA ALA A 83 10.99 -6.92 -0.07
C ALA A 83 11.96 -6.89 -1.24
N GLY A 84 12.89 -5.93 -1.25
CA GLY A 84 13.82 -5.79 -2.34
C GLY A 84 13.18 -5.30 -3.62
N LEU A 85 12.14 -4.47 -3.48
CA LEU A 85 11.40 -3.94 -4.62
C LEU A 85 11.70 -2.46 -4.81
N ASP A 86 11.44 -1.97 -6.00
CA ASP A 86 11.52 -0.54 -6.28
C ASP A 86 10.20 0.13 -5.94
N LEU A 87 10.26 1.39 -5.56
CA LEU A 87 9.08 2.17 -5.36
C LEU A 87 8.37 2.44 -6.68
#